data_792d291178fd18bf7491c0091044cb08
#
_entry.id   792d291178fd18bf7491c0091044cb08
#
_cell.length_a   1.000
_cell.length_b   1.000
_cell.length_c   1.000
_cell.angle_alpha   90.00
_cell.angle_beta   90.00
_cell.angle_gamma   90.00
#
_symmetry.space_group_name_H-M   'P 1'
#
loop_
_entity.id
_entity.type
_entity.pdbx_description
1 polymer ?
#
loop_
_entity_poly.entity_id
_entity_poly.type
_entity_poly.pdbx_seq_one_letter_code
_entity_poly.pdbx_strand_id
1 'polypeptide(L)'
;LPRHYLSAADLTRPQAEALLERAAALKAEWRGQGRHADLPLQGKTLALVFEKPSLRTRVAFEAGMTQLGGNGSYLAARDIDMGTRESVPDVARNLSRWVQVLAARVFRHSTVEELAKYSDVPVINALCDREHPCQALADMLTLRERRGRLDGARLAYVGDGNNVCHSLLLLGATLGVNVSVGCPLDYQPDPEIVAQAERIAGDSDATITITQSPQEAVDGADAVYTDVWASMGQEHERAQRMPVFAPYQVNPALLRHAREEALFMHCLPAHRGEEVSAEVIDGPQSVVFDQAENRLHVQKALILSLLGL
;
A
#
# COMPACT_ATOMS: atom_id res chain seq x y z
N LEU A 1 -9.05 -12.74 10.75
CA LEU A 1 -8.32 -11.47 10.63
C LEU A 1 -8.22 -10.75 11.97
N PRO A 2 -7.26 -9.86 12.18
CA PRO A 2 -7.25 -8.97 13.33
C PRO A 2 -8.50 -8.08 13.35
N ARG A 3 -8.80 -7.48 14.50
CA ARG A 3 -9.94 -6.55 14.63
C ARG A 3 -9.77 -5.29 13.78
N HIS A 4 -8.54 -4.82 13.64
CA HIS A 4 -8.14 -3.66 12.86
C HIS A 4 -7.04 -4.06 11.88
N TYR A 5 -6.80 -3.25 10.85
CA TYR A 5 -5.67 -3.42 9.92
C TYR A 5 -4.86 -2.13 9.89
N LEU A 6 -3.85 -2.05 10.75
CA LEU A 6 -3.05 -0.84 10.97
C LEU A 6 -1.68 -0.93 10.31
N SER A 7 -1.16 -2.16 10.18
CA SER A 7 0.16 -2.48 9.64
C SER A 7 0.06 -3.62 8.62
N ALA A 8 0.97 -3.65 7.67
CA ALA A 8 1.15 -4.77 6.76
C ALA A 8 1.55 -6.06 7.48
N ALA A 9 2.13 -5.94 8.69
CA ALA A 9 2.49 -7.05 9.56
C ALA A 9 1.32 -7.62 10.39
N ASP A 10 0.14 -7.02 10.34
CA ASP A 10 -1.03 -7.49 11.11
C ASP A 10 -1.62 -8.80 10.58
N LEU A 11 -1.23 -9.20 9.37
CA LEU A 11 -1.72 -10.42 8.74
C LEU A 11 -0.69 -11.54 8.86
N THR A 12 -1.14 -12.71 9.27
CA THR A 12 -0.37 -13.94 9.06
C THR A 12 -0.35 -14.31 7.57
N ARG A 13 0.62 -15.13 7.14
CA ARG A 13 0.71 -15.58 5.74
C ARG A 13 -0.62 -16.18 5.24
N PRO A 14 -1.27 -17.14 5.94
CA PRO A 14 -2.55 -17.68 5.48
C PRO A 14 -3.67 -16.61 5.37
N GLN A 15 -3.68 -15.62 6.28
CA GLN A 15 -4.66 -14.53 6.23
C GLN A 15 -4.43 -13.61 5.03
N ALA A 16 -3.17 -13.27 4.74
CA ALA A 16 -2.80 -12.46 3.59
C ALA A 16 -3.13 -13.18 2.27
N GLU A 17 -2.77 -14.47 2.16
CA GLU A 17 -3.08 -15.30 0.99
C GLU A 17 -4.60 -15.39 0.73
N ALA A 18 -5.39 -15.70 1.77
CA ALA A 18 -6.86 -15.75 1.67
C ALA A 18 -7.48 -14.41 1.26
N LEU A 19 -6.93 -13.28 1.78
CA LEU A 19 -7.39 -11.95 1.40
C LEU A 19 -7.08 -11.64 -0.07
N LEU A 20 -5.91 -12.00 -0.55
CA LEU A 20 -5.53 -11.82 -1.96
C LEU A 20 -6.37 -12.72 -2.88
N GLU A 21 -6.68 -13.96 -2.49
CA GLU A 21 -7.57 -14.86 -3.24
C GLU A 21 -8.96 -14.27 -3.35
N ARG A 22 -9.51 -13.79 -2.23
CA ARG A 22 -10.80 -13.13 -2.19
C ARG A 22 -10.84 -11.88 -3.08
N ALA A 23 -9.79 -11.07 -3.05
CA ALA A 23 -9.67 -9.89 -3.91
C ALA A 23 -9.66 -10.26 -5.40
N ALA A 24 -8.93 -11.32 -5.78
CA ALA A 24 -8.89 -11.83 -7.15
C ALA A 24 -10.27 -12.35 -7.59
N ALA A 25 -11.00 -13.07 -6.74
CA ALA A 25 -12.35 -13.54 -7.02
C ALA A 25 -13.33 -12.37 -7.24
N LEU A 26 -13.31 -11.36 -6.36
CA LEU A 26 -14.12 -10.14 -6.50
C LEU A 26 -13.77 -9.37 -7.79
N LYS A 27 -12.50 -9.32 -8.17
CA LYS A 27 -12.05 -8.71 -9.43
C LYS A 27 -12.59 -9.47 -10.64
N ALA A 28 -12.46 -10.79 -10.64
CA ALA A 28 -12.93 -11.65 -11.73
C ALA A 28 -14.44 -11.55 -11.92
N GLU A 29 -15.21 -11.58 -10.83
CA GLU A 29 -16.66 -11.42 -10.87
C GLU A 29 -17.05 -10.05 -11.45
N TRP A 30 -16.44 -8.96 -10.95
CA TRP A 30 -16.71 -7.61 -11.42
C TRP A 30 -16.38 -7.44 -12.91
N ARG A 31 -15.21 -7.91 -13.36
CA ARG A 31 -14.81 -7.83 -14.76
C ARG A 31 -15.70 -8.68 -15.68
N GLY A 32 -16.18 -9.83 -15.20
CA GLY A 32 -17.01 -10.73 -15.99
C GLY A 32 -18.46 -10.28 -16.11
N GLN A 33 -19.02 -9.67 -15.05
CA GLN A 33 -20.47 -9.38 -14.96
C GLN A 33 -20.82 -7.89 -14.88
N GLY A 34 -19.84 -7.01 -14.62
CA GLY A 34 -20.05 -5.57 -14.36
C GLY A 34 -20.79 -5.29 -13.03
N ARG A 35 -21.02 -6.32 -12.23
CA ARG A 35 -21.69 -6.24 -10.92
C ARG A 35 -21.27 -7.40 -10.03
N HIS A 36 -21.52 -7.29 -8.72
CA HIS A 36 -21.48 -8.43 -7.81
C HIS A 36 -22.86 -9.08 -7.70
N ALA A 37 -22.88 -10.40 -7.58
CA ALA A 37 -24.13 -11.16 -7.39
C ALA A 37 -24.77 -10.84 -6.04
N ASP A 38 -23.94 -10.74 -4.99
CA ASP A 38 -24.33 -10.39 -3.65
C ASP A 38 -23.91 -8.98 -3.27
N LEU A 39 -24.72 -8.33 -2.43
CA LEU A 39 -24.47 -6.98 -1.92
C LEU A 39 -24.30 -7.01 -0.38
N PRO A 40 -23.20 -7.64 0.13
CA PRO A 40 -23.02 -7.92 1.56
C PRO A 40 -22.86 -6.66 2.41
N LEU A 41 -22.58 -5.50 1.80
CA LEU A 41 -22.47 -4.22 2.50
C LEU A 41 -23.74 -3.39 2.47
N GLN A 42 -24.88 -3.94 2.04
CA GLN A 42 -26.14 -3.21 2.04
C GLN A 42 -26.46 -2.66 3.44
N GLY A 43 -26.75 -1.36 3.51
CA GLY A 43 -27.02 -0.66 4.76
C GLY A 43 -25.79 -0.37 5.63
N LYS A 44 -24.58 -0.68 5.16
CA LYS A 44 -23.33 -0.40 5.87
C LYS A 44 -22.64 0.86 5.33
N THR A 45 -22.03 1.60 6.22
CA THR A 45 -21.27 2.82 5.90
C THR A 45 -19.82 2.68 6.35
N LEU A 46 -18.91 3.12 5.47
CA LEU A 46 -17.50 3.34 5.76
C LEU A 46 -17.26 4.84 5.97
N ALA A 47 -16.65 5.25 7.08
CA ALA A 47 -16.13 6.60 7.23
C ALA A 47 -14.68 6.66 6.75
N LEU A 48 -14.41 7.62 5.86
CA LEU A 48 -13.09 7.92 5.30
C LEU A 48 -12.55 9.18 5.98
N VAL A 49 -11.69 9.01 6.99
CA VAL A 49 -11.10 10.09 7.80
C VAL A 49 -9.77 10.49 7.17
N PHE A 50 -9.72 11.67 6.53
CA PHE A 50 -8.56 12.08 5.74
C PHE A 50 -7.98 13.40 6.21
N GLU A 51 -6.75 13.36 6.74
CA GLU A 51 -5.92 14.55 6.97
C GLU A 51 -5.21 15.03 5.70
N LYS A 52 -5.01 14.13 4.72
CA LYS A 52 -4.37 14.41 3.42
C LYS A 52 -5.29 14.02 2.27
N PRO A 53 -5.42 14.84 1.22
CA PRO A 53 -6.22 14.47 0.05
C PRO A 53 -5.64 13.24 -0.67
N SER A 54 -6.50 12.47 -1.32
CA SER A 54 -6.10 11.36 -2.17
C SER A 54 -7.19 11.00 -3.16
N LEU A 55 -6.86 11.03 -4.45
CA LEU A 55 -7.76 10.56 -5.51
C LEU A 55 -7.99 9.05 -5.40
N ARG A 56 -6.90 8.27 -5.48
CA ARG A 56 -6.95 6.80 -5.57
C ARG A 56 -7.56 6.16 -4.33
N THR A 57 -7.07 6.51 -3.15
CA THR A 57 -7.56 5.93 -1.90
C THR A 57 -9.03 6.23 -1.68
N ARG A 58 -9.46 7.48 -1.88
CA ARG A 58 -10.84 7.89 -1.71
C ARG A 58 -11.75 7.14 -2.68
N VAL A 59 -11.49 7.27 -3.98
CA VAL A 59 -12.37 6.71 -5.02
C VAL A 59 -12.42 5.18 -4.95
N ALA A 60 -11.29 4.50 -4.67
CA ALA A 60 -11.28 3.05 -4.56
C ALA A 60 -12.12 2.55 -3.36
N PHE A 61 -12.08 3.22 -2.21
CA PHE A 61 -12.93 2.87 -1.07
C PHE A 61 -14.41 3.20 -1.33
N GLU A 62 -14.73 4.40 -1.83
CA GLU A 62 -16.11 4.81 -2.14
C GLU A 62 -16.73 3.89 -3.20
N ALA A 63 -16.03 3.65 -4.31
CA ALA A 63 -16.47 2.73 -5.35
C ALA A 63 -16.60 1.28 -4.84
N GLY A 64 -15.63 0.81 -4.04
CA GLY A 64 -15.67 -0.53 -3.44
C GLY A 64 -16.88 -0.74 -2.55
N MET A 65 -17.21 0.23 -1.69
CA MET A 65 -18.42 0.19 -0.87
C MET A 65 -19.67 0.15 -1.73
N THR A 66 -19.78 1.07 -2.70
CA THR A 66 -20.94 1.17 -3.60
C THR A 66 -21.15 -0.11 -4.41
N GLN A 67 -20.08 -0.69 -4.95
CA GLN A 67 -20.16 -1.94 -5.72
C GLN A 67 -20.65 -3.14 -4.90
N LEU A 68 -20.46 -3.11 -3.58
CA LEU A 68 -20.91 -4.14 -2.64
C LEU A 68 -22.21 -3.76 -1.91
N GLY A 69 -22.91 -2.68 -2.35
CA GLY A 69 -24.20 -2.24 -1.80
C GLY A 69 -24.12 -1.32 -0.58
N GLY A 70 -22.93 -0.93 -0.17
CA GLY A 70 -22.71 -0.01 0.96
C GLY A 70 -22.50 1.44 0.51
N ASN A 71 -22.07 2.28 1.45
CA ASN A 71 -21.82 3.69 1.23
C ASN A 71 -20.48 4.12 1.87
N GLY A 72 -19.76 5.04 1.21
CA GLY A 72 -18.59 5.74 1.75
C GLY A 72 -18.93 7.17 2.16
N SER A 73 -18.60 7.58 3.38
CA SER A 73 -18.71 8.95 3.86
C SER A 73 -17.31 9.56 3.98
N TYR A 74 -17.02 10.54 3.13
CA TYR A 74 -15.71 11.21 3.11
C TYR A 74 -15.69 12.40 4.07
N LEU A 75 -14.72 12.39 4.98
CA LEU A 75 -14.50 13.41 6.00
C LEU A 75 -13.10 14.01 5.77
N ALA A 76 -13.05 15.21 5.19
CA ALA A 76 -11.80 15.92 4.97
C ALA A 76 -11.28 16.55 6.27
N ALA A 77 -9.97 16.85 6.32
CA ALA A 77 -9.34 17.49 7.47
C ALA A 77 -10.11 18.71 7.98
N ARG A 78 -10.53 19.59 7.06
CA ARG A 78 -11.30 20.82 7.37
C ARG A 78 -12.68 20.55 7.98
N ASP A 79 -13.21 19.35 7.82
CA ASP A 79 -14.56 19.02 8.31
C ASP A 79 -14.52 18.55 9.77
N ILE A 80 -13.40 17.95 10.19
CA ILE A 80 -13.23 17.38 11.53
C ILE A 80 -12.22 18.19 12.36
N ASP A 81 -11.09 18.60 11.74
CA ASP A 81 -9.93 19.22 12.42
C ASP A 81 -9.48 18.38 13.64
N MET A 82 -9.28 17.09 13.36
CA MET A 82 -9.00 16.05 14.36
C MET A 82 -7.69 16.35 15.09
N GLY A 83 -7.71 16.24 16.41
CA GLY A 83 -6.58 16.55 17.27
C GLY A 83 -6.46 18.03 17.64
N THR A 84 -7.23 18.92 16.98
CA THR A 84 -7.27 20.37 17.30
C THR A 84 -8.65 20.78 17.79
N ARG A 85 -9.66 20.64 16.95
CA ARG A 85 -11.05 20.98 17.29
C ARG A 85 -11.72 19.86 18.10
N GLU A 86 -11.49 18.60 17.72
CA GLU A 86 -12.06 17.42 18.35
C GLU A 86 -10.98 16.38 18.62
N SER A 87 -10.97 15.78 19.81
CA SER A 87 -9.97 14.79 20.17
C SER A 87 -10.11 13.51 19.31
N VAL A 88 -8.98 12.83 19.00
CA VAL A 88 -8.99 11.56 18.27
C VAL A 88 -9.89 10.52 18.94
N PRO A 89 -9.86 10.35 20.30
CA PRO A 89 -10.77 9.44 21.00
C PRO A 89 -12.25 9.77 20.81
N ASP A 90 -12.62 11.04 20.78
CA ASP A 90 -14.03 11.43 20.65
C ASP A 90 -14.52 11.22 19.21
N VAL A 91 -13.70 11.55 18.22
CA VAL A 91 -13.96 11.23 16.81
C VAL A 91 -14.18 9.72 16.62
N ALA A 92 -13.30 8.87 17.18
CA ALA A 92 -13.41 7.44 17.09
C ALA A 92 -14.71 6.89 17.71
N ARG A 93 -15.04 7.35 18.94
CA ARG A 93 -16.26 6.94 19.65
C ARG A 93 -17.53 7.38 18.92
N ASN A 94 -17.58 8.63 18.45
CA ASN A 94 -18.73 9.14 17.70
C ASN A 94 -18.93 8.38 16.42
N LEU A 95 -17.89 8.24 15.57
CA LEU A 95 -18.00 7.53 14.31
C LEU A 95 -18.41 6.06 14.50
N SER A 96 -17.93 5.39 15.55
CA SER A 96 -18.30 4.02 15.88
C SER A 96 -19.79 3.81 16.15
N ARG A 97 -20.56 4.87 16.45
CA ARG A 97 -22.01 4.79 16.64
C ARG A 97 -22.79 4.86 15.34
N TRP A 98 -22.16 5.34 14.26
CA TRP A 98 -22.86 5.66 13.02
C TRP A 98 -22.41 4.79 11.84
N VAL A 99 -21.18 4.27 11.88
CA VAL A 99 -20.61 3.52 10.75
C VAL A 99 -20.13 2.14 11.18
N GLN A 100 -19.84 1.27 10.23
CA GLN A 100 -19.43 -0.11 10.49
C GLN A 100 -17.93 -0.34 10.31
N VAL A 101 -17.23 0.61 9.66
CA VAL A 101 -15.78 0.55 9.47
C VAL A 101 -15.22 1.97 9.28
N LEU A 102 -13.98 2.19 9.72
CA LEU A 102 -13.22 3.42 9.53
C LEU A 102 -12.02 3.14 8.63
N ALA A 103 -11.72 4.03 7.68
CA ALA A 103 -10.45 4.05 6.98
C ALA A 103 -9.78 5.42 7.16
N ALA A 104 -8.59 5.42 7.74
CA ALA A 104 -7.89 6.63 8.13
C ALA A 104 -6.66 6.85 7.25
N ARG A 105 -6.59 8.03 6.60
CA ARG A 105 -5.42 8.52 5.89
C ARG A 105 -4.90 9.75 6.62
N VAL A 106 -3.88 9.55 7.44
CA VAL A 106 -3.40 10.51 8.44
C VAL A 106 -1.92 10.83 8.26
N PHE A 107 -1.44 11.83 9.00
CA PHE A 107 -0.01 12.15 9.01
C PHE A 107 0.76 11.14 9.86
N ARG A 108 0.34 10.85 11.09
CA ARG A 108 1.09 10.06 12.06
C ARG A 108 0.48 8.67 12.24
N HIS A 109 1.33 7.65 12.32
CA HIS A 109 0.89 6.29 12.65
C HIS A 109 0.18 6.22 14.02
N SER A 110 0.67 6.98 15.01
CA SER A 110 0.04 7.07 16.33
C SER A 110 -1.42 7.52 16.29
N THR A 111 -1.81 8.34 15.31
CA THR A 111 -3.22 8.75 15.13
C THR A 111 -4.11 7.57 14.71
N VAL A 112 -3.61 6.68 13.84
CA VAL A 112 -4.32 5.45 13.46
C VAL A 112 -4.45 4.50 14.65
N GLU A 113 -3.38 4.32 15.42
CA GLU A 113 -3.39 3.51 16.64
C GLU A 113 -4.40 4.05 17.67
N GLU A 114 -4.44 5.36 17.85
CA GLU A 114 -5.37 6.00 18.77
C GLU A 114 -6.82 5.87 18.29
N LEU A 115 -7.11 6.05 17.00
CA LEU A 115 -8.42 5.75 16.41
C LEU A 115 -8.83 4.30 16.68
N ALA A 116 -7.94 3.34 16.45
CA ALA A 116 -8.21 1.92 16.67
C ALA A 116 -8.48 1.59 18.16
N LYS A 117 -7.71 2.21 19.06
CA LYS A 117 -7.85 2.03 20.50
C LYS A 117 -9.23 2.44 21.04
N TYR A 118 -9.82 3.47 20.48
CA TYR A 118 -11.09 4.04 20.96
C TYR A 118 -12.28 3.73 20.05
N SER A 119 -12.07 3.00 18.96
CA SER A 119 -13.12 2.59 18.03
C SER A 119 -13.76 1.27 18.44
N ASP A 120 -15.09 1.20 18.39
CA ASP A 120 -15.86 -0.04 18.54
C ASP A 120 -15.97 -0.82 17.22
N VAL A 121 -15.59 -0.21 16.08
CA VAL A 121 -15.63 -0.82 14.75
C VAL A 121 -14.21 -0.99 14.17
N PRO A 122 -14.02 -1.85 13.16
CA PRO A 122 -12.73 -2.01 12.51
C PRO A 122 -12.15 -0.69 11.98
N VAL A 123 -10.84 -0.51 12.15
CA VAL A 123 -10.07 0.62 11.63
C VAL A 123 -9.06 0.09 10.62
N ILE A 124 -8.98 0.75 9.47
CA ILE A 124 -8.05 0.46 8.37
C ILE A 124 -7.07 1.64 8.25
N ASN A 125 -5.78 1.37 8.30
CA ASN A 125 -4.74 2.31 7.90
C ASN A 125 -4.74 2.45 6.37
N ALA A 126 -5.30 3.55 5.88
CA ALA A 126 -5.32 3.84 4.44
C ALA A 126 -4.01 4.49 3.95
N LEU A 127 -3.26 5.11 4.83
CA LEU A 127 -1.87 5.58 4.76
C LEU A 127 -1.52 6.41 6.00
N CYS A 128 -0.31 6.27 6.48
CA CYS A 128 0.31 7.18 7.47
C CYS A 128 1.80 7.43 7.10
N ASP A 129 2.55 8.13 7.96
CA ASP A 129 4.00 8.34 7.80
C ASP A 129 4.81 7.04 7.83
N ARG A 130 4.37 6.05 8.58
CA ARG A 130 5.09 4.78 8.80
C ARG A 130 4.78 3.74 7.73
N GLU A 131 3.53 3.66 7.24
CA GLU A 131 3.08 2.59 6.36
C GLU A 131 2.00 2.99 5.35
N HIS A 132 1.91 2.21 4.26
CA HIS A 132 0.82 2.22 3.29
C HIS A 132 0.30 0.78 3.04
N PRO A 133 -0.29 0.11 4.04
CA PRO A 133 -0.53 -1.33 4.00
C PRO A 133 -1.55 -1.76 2.94
N CYS A 134 -2.56 -0.92 2.65
CA CYS A 134 -3.52 -1.19 1.56
C CYS A 134 -2.87 -1.12 0.17
N GLN A 135 -1.79 -0.35 0.01
CA GLN A 135 -1.02 -0.31 -1.24
C GLN A 135 -0.25 -1.61 -1.40
N ALA A 136 0.49 -2.04 -0.37
CA ALA A 136 1.27 -3.27 -0.43
C ALA A 136 0.39 -4.51 -0.75
N LEU A 137 -0.84 -4.59 -0.24
CA LEU A 137 -1.80 -5.63 -0.63
C LEU A 137 -2.09 -5.62 -2.13
N ALA A 138 -2.30 -4.43 -2.72
CA ALA A 138 -2.56 -4.30 -4.15
C ALA A 138 -1.33 -4.65 -4.99
N ASP A 139 -0.14 -4.31 -4.50
CA ASP A 139 1.12 -4.61 -5.14
C ASP A 139 1.38 -6.13 -5.17
N MET A 140 1.14 -6.80 -4.05
CA MET A 140 1.27 -8.26 -3.96
C MET A 140 0.21 -8.97 -4.83
N LEU A 141 -1.01 -8.47 -4.89
CA LEU A 141 -2.02 -9.00 -5.82
C LEU A 141 -1.57 -8.85 -7.27
N THR A 142 -1.03 -7.69 -7.65
CA THR A 142 -0.54 -7.40 -9.01
C THR A 142 0.63 -8.31 -9.38
N LEU A 143 1.60 -8.45 -8.47
CA LEU A 143 2.75 -9.34 -8.67
C LEU A 143 2.29 -10.79 -8.85
N ARG A 144 1.36 -11.28 -8.01
CA ARG A 144 0.78 -12.62 -8.11
C ARG A 144 0.04 -12.84 -9.43
N GLU A 145 -0.76 -11.89 -9.88
CA GLU A 145 -1.50 -11.98 -11.15
C GLU A 145 -0.56 -12.09 -12.36
N ARG A 146 0.57 -11.39 -12.32
CA ARG A 146 1.53 -11.37 -13.43
C ARG A 146 2.55 -12.49 -13.38
N ARG A 147 2.94 -12.97 -12.19
CA ARG A 147 3.96 -14.03 -12.00
C ARG A 147 3.37 -15.40 -11.69
N GLY A 148 2.09 -15.48 -11.36
CA GLY A 148 1.41 -16.73 -10.97
C GLY A 148 1.68 -17.15 -9.52
N ARG A 149 2.74 -16.67 -8.89
CA ARG A 149 3.12 -16.98 -7.49
C ARG A 149 3.84 -15.80 -6.85
N LEU A 150 3.83 -15.75 -5.52
CA LEU A 150 4.59 -14.78 -4.72
C LEU A 150 5.84 -15.41 -4.11
N ASP A 151 5.72 -16.62 -3.61
CA ASP A 151 6.79 -17.33 -2.94
C ASP A 151 8.05 -17.41 -3.80
N GLY A 152 9.18 -16.92 -3.27
CA GLY A 152 10.45 -16.82 -3.97
C GLY A 152 10.52 -15.76 -5.07
N ALA A 153 9.46 -14.96 -5.29
CA ALA A 153 9.52 -13.80 -6.19
C ALA A 153 10.52 -12.76 -5.65
N ARG A 154 11.15 -12.01 -6.53
CA ARG A 154 12.14 -10.97 -6.20
C ARG A 154 11.59 -9.60 -6.56
N LEU A 155 11.33 -8.79 -5.53
CA LEU A 155 10.89 -7.39 -5.65
C LEU A 155 12.04 -6.46 -5.30
N ALA A 156 12.46 -5.63 -6.25
CA ALA A 156 13.41 -4.55 -5.99
C ALA A 156 12.65 -3.23 -5.77
N TYR A 157 12.93 -2.56 -4.67
CA TYR A 157 12.48 -1.19 -4.42
C TYR A 157 13.68 -0.24 -4.58
N VAL A 158 13.53 0.84 -5.35
CA VAL A 158 14.60 1.81 -5.61
C VAL A 158 14.12 3.23 -5.30
N GLY A 159 14.77 3.90 -4.36
CA GLY A 159 14.42 5.27 -3.98
C GLY A 159 14.46 5.53 -2.49
N ASP A 160 13.52 6.34 -2.00
CA ASP A 160 13.39 6.70 -0.57
C ASP A 160 12.82 5.54 0.24
N GLY A 161 13.49 5.16 1.34
CA GLY A 161 13.02 4.13 2.28
C GLY A 161 11.79 4.56 3.08
N ASN A 162 10.75 4.98 2.38
CA ASN A 162 9.53 5.59 2.92
C ASN A 162 8.47 4.57 3.41
N ASN A 163 7.28 5.04 3.72
CA ASN A 163 6.15 4.24 4.20
C ASN A 163 5.67 3.16 3.21
N VAL A 164 5.83 3.35 1.90
CA VAL A 164 5.52 2.33 0.88
C VAL A 164 6.57 1.22 0.94
N CYS A 165 7.85 1.59 1.00
CA CYS A 165 8.97 0.67 1.19
C CYS A 165 8.76 -0.19 2.45
N HIS A 166 8.39 0.43 3.58
CA HIS A 166 8.12 -0.26 4.84
C HIS A 166 7.05 -1.34 4.69
N SER A 167 5.91 -1.01 4.09
CA SER A 167 4.83 -1.97 3.90
C SER A 167 5.17 -3.08 2.92
N LEU A 168 6.00 -2.80 1.89
CA LEU A 168 6.51 -3.83 0.97
C LEU A 168 7.48 -4.79 1.66
N LEU A 169 8.36 -4.28 2.55
CA LEU A 169 9.25 -5.10 3.36
C LEU A 169 8.46 -6.07 4.26
N LEU A 170 7.49 -5.56 5.01
CA LEU A 170 6.70 -6.35 5.95
C LEU A 170 5.82 -7.39 5.26
N LEU A 171 5.02 -6.96 4.27
CA LEU A 171 4.10 -7.87 3.57
C LEU A 171 4.85 -8.83 2.64
N GLY A 172 5.92 -8.37 2.01
CA GLY A 172 6.80 -9.20 1.20
C GLY A 172 7.39 -10.34 2.03
N ALA A 173 7.97 -10.00 3.20
CA ALA A 173 8.47 -10.99 4.15
C ALA A 173 7.38 -12.00 4.55
N THR A 174 6.16 -11.53 4.87
CA THR A 174 5.03 -12.40 5.23
C THR A 174 4.66 -13.40 4.11
N LEU A 175 4.75 -12.96 2.85
CA LEU A 175 4.32 -13.76 1.69
C LEU A 175 5.45 -14.53 0.98
N GLY A 176 6.65 -14.57 1.57
CA GLY A 176 7.79 -15.29 0.98
C GLY A 176 8.41 -14.58 -0.23
N VAL A 177 8.20 -13.26 -0.37
CA VAL A 177 8.81 -12.44 -1.41
C VAL A 177 10.14 -11.89 -0.93
N ASN A 178 11.19 -12.12 -1.72
CA ASN A 178 12.51 -11.54 -1.48
C ASN A 178 12.45 -10.05 -1.83
N VAL A 179 12.79 -9.16 -0.89
CA VAL A 179 12.75 -7.72 -1.10
C VAL A 179 14.14 -7.13 -1.01
N SER A 180 14.59 -6.48 -2.09
CA SER A 180 15.84 -5.72 -2.13
C SER A 180 15.52 -4.24 -2.20
N VAL A 181 16.17 -3.42 -1.36
CA VAL A 181 15.99 -1.96 -1.33
C VAL A 181 17.29 -1.28 -1.71
N GLY A 182 17.29 -0.53 -2.82
CA GLY A 182 18.37 0.35 -3.26
C GLY A 182 18.05 1.79 -2.89
N CYS A 183 18.75 2.36 -1.89
CA CYS A 183 18.48 3.70 -1.38
C CYS A 183 19.76 4.41 -0.92
N PRO A 184 19.81 5.77 -0.93
CA PRO A 184 20.91 6.51 -0.33
C PRO A 184 21.03 6.23 1.17
N LEU A 185 22.24 6.33 1.72
CA LEU A 185 22.53 5.99 3.12
C LEU A 185 21.62 6.72 4.11
N ASP A 186 21.39 8.02 3.91
CA ASP A 186 20.59 8.85 4.80
C ASP A 186 19.08 8.71 4.59
N TYR A 187 18.66 7.86 3.63
CA TYR A 187 17.26 7.63 3.25
C TYR A 187 16.88 6.15 3.29
N GLN A 188 17.53 5.41 4.17
CA GLN A 188 17.22 3.99 4.39
C GLN A 188 15.87 3.84 5.09
N PRO A 189 15.20 2.68 4.92
CA PRO A 189 14.01 2.37 5.70
C PRO A 189 14.28 2.41 7.21
N ASP A 190 13.23 2.67 7.99
CA ASP A 190 13.28 2.64 9.45
C ASP A 190 13.90 1.31 9.92
N PRO A 191 15.00 1.33 10.72
CA PRO A 191 15.68 0.12 11.16
C PRO A 191 14.80 -0.81 12.00
N GLU A 192 13.79 -0.29 12.69
CA GLU A 192 12.83 -1.13 13.42
C GLU A 192 11.95 -1.94 12.46
N ILE A 193 11.55 -1.32 11.33
CA ILE A 193 10.78 -1.99 10.27
C ILE A 193 11.64 -3.05 9.58
N VAL A 194 12.90 -2.73 9.27
CA VAL A 194 13.83 -3.70 8.67
C VAL A 194 14.00 -4.91 9.58
N ALA A 195 14.31 -4.68 10.87
CA ALA A 195 14.45 -5.75 11.84
C ALA A 195 13.16 -6.57 12.04
N GLN A 196 11.99 -5.94 11.94
CA GLN A 196 10.71 -6.64 11.97
C GLN A 196 10.52 -7.51 10.72
N ALA A 197 10.80 -6.98 9.53
CA ALA A 197 10.71 -7.70 8.27
C ALA A 197 11.67 -8.89 8.23
N GLU A 198 12.91 -8.74 8.71
CA GLU A 198 13.89 -9.83 8.83
C GLU A 198 13.40 -10.97 9.74
N ARG A 199 12.79 -10.63 10.89
CA ARG A 199 12.18 -11.65 11.77
C ARG A 199 11.05 -12.41 11.08
N ILE A 200 10.16 -11.70 10.38
CA ILE A 200 9.06 -12.31 9.63
C ILE A 200 9.62 -13.18 8.48
N ALA A 201 10.65 -12.71 7.80
CA ALA A 201 11.31 -13.41 6.71
C ALA A 201 11.91 -14.74 7.15
N GLY A 202 12.39 -14.85 8.40
CA GLY A 202 12.87 -16.09 8.98
C GLY A 202 11.82 -17.22 9.04
N ASP A 203 10.53 -16.86 9.09
CA ASP A 203 9.43 -17.84 9.10
C ASP A 203 8.93 -18.20 7.69
N SER A 204 9.36 -17.48 6.65
CA SER A 204 8.86 -17.61 5.27
C SER A 204 9.94 -17.94 4.24
N ASP A 205 11.21 -18.10 4.67
CA ASP A 205 12.40 -18.26 3.81
C ASP A 205 12.63 -17.07 2.84
N ALA A 206 12.00 -15.92 3.07
CA ALA A 206 12.26 -14.71 2.31
C ALA A 206 13.60 -14.07 2.72
N THR A 207 14.16 -13.26 1.82
CA THR A 207 15.36 -12.47 2.10
C THR A 207 15.06 -10.98 2.03
N ILE A 208 15.62 -10.22 2.98
CA ILE A 208 15.58 -8.76 3.01
C ILE A 208 17.00 -8.25 2.77
N THR A 209 17.18 -7.38 1.79
CA THR A 209 18.49 -6.80 1.45
C THR A 209 18.36 -5.30 1.34
N ILE A 210 19.24 -4.56 2.05
CA ILE A 210 19.34 -3.10 1.93
C ILE A 210 20.72 -2.76 1.38
N THR A 211 20.77 -2.01 0.28
CA THR A 211 22.03 -1.62 -0.39
C THR A 211 21.98 -0.16 -0.83
N GLN A 212 23.16 0.44 -1.03
CA GLN A 212 23.30 1.77 -1.63
C GLN A 212 23.42 1.71 -3.16
N SER A 213 23.54 0.50 -3.74
CA SER A 213 23.64 0.30 -5.18
C SER A 213 22.26 -0.02 -5.78
N PRO A 214 21.66 0.88 -6.58
CA PRO A 214 20.41 0.56 -7.27
C PRO A 214 20.56 -0.63 -8.24
N GLN A 215 21.76 -0.83 -8.83
CA GLN A 215 22.04 -1.96 -9.71
C GLN A 215 21.98 -3.30 -8.95
N GLU A 216 22.63 -3.37 -7.78
CA GLU A 216 22.58 -4.56 -6.92
C GLU A 216 21.15 -4.86 -6.46
N ALA A 217 20.37 -3.82 -6.13
CA ALA A 217 18.99 -4.01 -5.69
C ALA A 217 18.12 -4.63 -6.78
N VAL A 218 18.29 -4.21 -8.04
CA VAL A 218 17.46 -4.68 -9.15
C VAL A 218 17.98 -5.95 -9.82
N ASP A 219 19.18 -6.43 -9.47
CA ASP A 219 19.79 -7.60 -10.13
C ASP A 219 18.88 -8.84 -10.05
N GLY A 220 18.46 -9.32 -11.22
CA GLY A 220 17.58 -10.48 -11.37
C GLY A 220 16.20 -10.34 -10.73
N ALA A 221 15.72 -9.11 -10.47
CA ALA A 221 14.39 -8.86 -9.93
C ALA A 221 13.27 -9.25 -10.91
N ASP A 222 12.16 -9.76 -10.36
CA ASP A 222 10.91 -10.04 -11.09
C ASP A 222 10.04 -8.78 -11.24
N ALA A 223 10.21 -7.82 -10.32
CA ALA A 223 9.57 -6.52 -10.37
C ALA A 223 10.50 -5.44 -9.81
N VAL A 224 10.48 -4.26 -10.42
CA VAL A 224 11.18 -3.06 -9.96
C VAL A 224 10.15 -2.01 -9.58
N TYR A 225 10.21 -1.57 -8.33
CA TYR A 225 9.30 -0.60 -7.74
C TYR A 225 10.03 0.70 -7.41
N THR A 226 9.38 1.82 -7.63
CA THR A 226 9.84 3.12 -7.10
C THR A 226 8.65 3.95 -6.63
N ASP A 227 8.93 4.99 -5.86
CA ASP A 227 7.98 6.00 -5.41
C ASP A 227 8.62 7.37 -5.48
N VAL A 228 7.81 8.42 -5.34
CA VAL A 228 8.30 9.81 -5.36
C VAL A 228 9.41 10.03 -4.34
N TRP A 229 10.45 10.77 -4.71
CA TRP A 229 11.58 11.06 -3.83
C TRP A 229 11.27 12.07 -2.72
N ALA A 230 10.20 12.85 -2.88
CA ALA A 230 9.68 13.72 -1.85
C ALA A 230 8.19 13.40 -1.65
N SER A 231 7.87 12.76 -0.55
CA SER A 231 6.49 12.38 -0.20
C SER A 231 5.65 13.61 0.17
N MET A 232 4.32 13.44 0.20
CA MET A 232 3.40 14.49 0.61
C MET A 232 3.75 15.08 2.00
N GLY A 233 3.98 16.37 2.06
CA GLY A 233 4.43 17.11 3.24
C GLY A 233 5.93 17.36 3.29
N GLN A 234 6.71 16.80 2.35
CA GLN A 234 8.16 16.97 2.21
C GLN A 234 8.54 17.72 0.94
N GLU A 235 7.59 18.36 0.27
CA GLU A 235 7.81 19.08 -1.00
C GLU A 235 8.88 20.17 -0.89
N HIS A 236 9.06 20.73 0.33
CA HIS A 236 10.10 21.71 0.61
C HIS A 236 11.54 21.13 0.56
N GLU A 237 11.70 19.81 0.72
CA GLU A 237 12.99 19.11 0.63
C GLU A 237 13.34 18.70 -0.80
N ARG A 238 12.42 18.84 -1.78
CA ARG A 238 12.59 18.35 -3.14
C ARG A 238 13.91 18.80 -3.78
N ALA A 239 14.27 20.10 -3.64
CA ALA A 239 15.50 20.63 -4.21
C ALA A 239 16.78 19.98 -3.63
N GLN A 240 16.75 19.59 -2.36
CA GLN A 240 17.86 18.90 -1.70
C GLN A 240 17.91 17.42 -2.08
N ARG A 241 16.75 16.77 -2.24
CA ARG A 241 16.61 15.35 -2.56
C ARG A 241 16.99 15.05 -4.00
N MET A 242 16.66 15.91 -4.96
CA MET A 242 16.89 15.70 -6.39
C MET A 242 18.33 15.24 -6.74
N PRO A 243 19.41 15.94 -6.32
CA PRO A 243 20.77 15.51 -6.66
C PRO A 243 21.18 14.20 -5.95
N VAL A 244 20.66 13.92 -4.75
CA VAL A 244 20.95 12.70 -3.99
C VAL A 244 20.32 11.48 -4.66
N PHE A 245 19.07 11.62 -5.11
CA PHE A 245 18.31 10.54 -5.70
C PHE A 245 18.49 10.37 -7.21
N ALA A 246 19.11 11.31 -7.92
CA ALA A 246 19.34 11.21 -9.36
C ALA A 246 19.98 9.86 -9.80
N PRO A 247 20.94 9.26 -9.05
CA PRO A 247 21.49 7.94 -9.38
C PRO A 247 20.48 6.78 -9.20
N TYR A 248 19.38 7.02 -8.50
CA TYR A 248 18.33 6.03 -8.19
C TYR A 248 17.12 6.14 -9.12
N GLN A 249 17.18 6.95 -10.17
CA GLN A 249 16.11 6.99 -11.16
C GLN A 249 15.94 5.63 -11.84
N VAL A 250 14.69 5.12 -11.84
CA VAL A 250 14.35 3.93 -12.63
C VAL A 250 14.20 4.34 -14.09
N ASN A 251 15.19 3.97 -14.88
CA ASN A 251 15.28 4.23 -16.32
C ASN A 251 15.60 2.93 -17.07
N PRO A 252 15.60 2.90 -18.41
CA PRO A 252 15.87 1.68 -19.17
C PRO A 252 17.24 1.06 -18.90
N ALA A 253 18.25 1.88 -18.52
CA ALA A 253 19.58 1.38 -18.20
C ALA A 253 19.56 0.57 -16.89
N LEU A 254 18.90 1.09 -15.86
CA LEU A 254 18.74 0.38 -14.59
C LEU A 254 17.85 -0.87 -14.75
N LEU A 255 16.73 -0.75 -15.48
CA LEU A 255 15.76 -1.85 -15.66
C LEU A 255 16.40 -3.07 -16.38
N ARG A 256 17.43 -2.87 -17.21
CA ARG A 256 18.16 -3.98 -17.86
C ARG A 256 18.92 -4.91 -16.90
N HIS A 257 19.18 -4.50 -15.65
CA HIS A 257 19.76 -5.38 -14.63
C HIS A 257 18.74 -6.34 -14.03
N ALA A 258 17.44 -6.03 -14.13
CA ALA A 258 16.37 -6.93 -13.76
C ALA A 258 16.17 -8.02 -14.83
N ARG A 259 15.28 -8.96 -14.58
CA ARG A 259 14.90 -9.97 -15.59
C ARG A 259 14.26 -9.29 -16.80
N GLU A 260 14.41 -9.88 -17.98
CA GLU A 260 13.85 -9.35 -19.22
C GLU A 260 12.34 -9.07 -19.14
N GLU A 261 11.61 -9.93 -18.44
CA GLU A 261 10.17 -9.82 -18.22
C GLU A 261 9.82 -9.12 -16.88
N ALA A 262 10.77 -8.40 -16.28
CA ALA A 262 10.53 -7.71 -15.01
C ALA A 262 9.42 -6.67 -15.16
N LEU A 263 8.54 -6.61 -14.18
CA LEU A 263 7.48 -5.61 -14.11
C LEU A 263 8.04 -4.29 -13.59
N PHE A 264 7.51 -3.18 -14.09
CA PHE A 264 7.69 -1.87 -13.46
C PHE A 264 6.44 -1.51 -12.64
N MET A 265 6.65 -1.12 -11.39
CA MET A 265 5.61 -0.83 -10.40
C MET A 265 5.80 0.56 -9.77
N HIS A 266 4.69 1.24 -9.47
CA HIS A 266 4.67 2.55 -8.81
C HIS A 266 3.27 2.81 -8.22
N CYS A 267 3.18 3.28 -6.98
CA CYS A 267 1.88 3.54 -6.33
C CYS A 267 1.11 4.74 -6.89
N LEU A 268 1.77 5.58 -7.70
CA LEU A 268 1.25 6.84 -8.24
C LEU A 268 0.87 7.87 -7.14
N PRO A 269 0.96 9.21 -7.41
CA PRO A 269 1.37 9.82 -8.69
C PRO A 269 2.86 9.67 -8.94
N ALA A 270 3.28 9.70 -10.20
CA ALA A 270 4.68 9.62 -10.60
C ALA A 270 5.15 10.93 -11.26
N HIS A 271 6.41 11.28 -11.04
CA HIS A 271 7.05 12.44 -11.67
C HIS A 271 8.02 11.96 -12.76
N ARG A 272 7.54 11.90 -13.99
CA ARG A 272 8.36 11.52 -15.15
C ARG A 272 9.57 12.43 -15.29
N GLY A 273 10.75 11.82 -15.37
CA GLY A 273 12.03 12.53 -15.41
C GLY A 273 12.68 12.74 -14.03
N GLU A 274 11.99 12.38 -12.94
CA GLU A 274 12.54 12.33 -11.58
C GLU A 274 12.79 10.87 -11.18
N GLU A 275 11.95 10.27 -10.32
CA GLU A 275 12.13 8.89 -9.83
C GLU A 275 12.01 7.84 -10.92
N VAL A 276 11.32 8.15 -12.01
CA VAL A 276 11.16 7.27 -13.16
C VAL A 276 11.19 8.03 -14.47
N SER A 277 11.79 7.43 -15.51
CA SER A 277 11.72 7.99 -16.87
C SER A 277 10.34 7.71 -17.51
N ALA A 278 9.89 8.59 -18.42
CA ALA A 278 8.66 8.38 -19.16
C ALA A 278 8.67 7.05 -19.93
N GLU A 279 9.82 6.70 -20.49
CA GLU A 279 10.03 5.49 -21.28
C GLU A 279 9.76 4.20 -20.48
N VAL A 280 10.05 4.19 -19.18
CA VAL A 280 9.79 3.04 -18.30
C VAL A 280 8.34 3.02 -17.84
N ILE A 281 7.82 4.12 -17.30
CA ILE A 281 6.46 4.11 -16.74
C ILE A 281 5.37 3.98 -17.79
N ASP A 282 5.61 4.49 -19.01
CA ASP A 282 4.68 4.38 -20.15
C ASP A 282 5.02 3.17 -21.04
N GLY A 283 6.05 2.39 -20.68
CA GLY A 283 6.54 1.24 -21.43
C GLY A 283 5.72 -0.04 -21.19
N PRO A 284 6.01 -1.11 -21.96
CA PRO A 284 5.24 -2.35 -21.94
C PRO A 284 5.39 -3.16 -20.64
N GLN A 285 6.45 -2.94 -19.87
CA GLN A 285 6.68 -3.62 -18.58
C GLN A 285 5.92 -2.95 -17.43
N SER A 286 5.35 -1.77 -17.65
CA SER A 286 4.63 -1.01 -16.63
C SER A 286 3.26 -1.63 -16.33
N VAL A 287 3.02 -1.87 -15.04
CA VAL A 287 1.73 -2.40 -14.52
C VAL A 287 1.06 -1.44 -13.53
N VAL A 288 1.45 -0.16 -13.56
CA VAL A 288 1.02 0.85 -12.58
C VAL A 288 -0.50 1.06 -12.54
N PHE A 289 -1.19 0.88 -13.67
CA PHE A 289 -2.65 1.00 -13.72
C PHE A 289 -3.35 -0.28 -13.25
N ASP A 290 -2.76 -1.46 -13.47
CA ASP A 290 -3.25 -2.71 -12.87
C ASP A 290 -3.11 -2.67 -11.34
N GLN A 291 -1.98 -2.12 -10.82
CA GLN A 291 -1.82 -1.85 -9.38
C GLN A 291 -2.91 -0.91 -8.86
N ALA A 292 -3.17 0.18 -9.57
CA ALA A 292 -4.19 1.15 -9.18
C ALA A 292 -5.59 0.52 -9.16
N GLU A 293 -5.92 -0.35 -10.12
CA GLU A 293 -7.16 -1.12 -10.13
C GLU A 293 -7.22 -2.09 -8.96
N ASN A 294 -6.14 -2.80 -8.68
CA ASN A 294 -6.09 -3.79 -7.60
C ASN A 294 -6.32 -3.17 -6.21
N ARG A 295 -6.08 -1.85 -6.04
CA ARG A 295 -6.48 -1.12 -4.84
C ARG A 295 -7.97 -1.28 -4.52
N LEU A 296 -8.83 -1.18 -5.53
CA LEU A 296 -10.27 -1.35 -5.39
C LEU A 296 -10.61 -2.76 -4.86
N HIS A 297 -10.02 -3.78 -5.44
CA HIS A 297 -10.38 -5.17 -5.14
C HIS A 297 -9.83 -5.65 -3.79
N VAL A 298 -8.61 -5.27 -3.43
CA VAL A 298 -8.08 -5.61 -2.10
C VAL A 298 -8.79 -4.85 -0.98
N GLN A 299 -9.21 -3.61 -1.21
CA GLN A 299 -9.98 -2.85 -0.22
C GLN A 299 -11.37 -3.44 -0.02
N LYS A 300 -12.05 -3.92 -1.08
CA LYS A 300 -13.29 -4.69 -0.95
C LYS A 300 -13.11 -5.94 -0.10
N ALA A 301 -12.11 -6.75 -0.44
CA ALA A 301 -11.80 -7.97 0.29
C ALA A 301 -11.46 -7.69 1.76
N LEU A 302 -10.67 -6.65 2.03
CA LEU A 302 -10.28 -6.25 3.38
C LEU A 302 -11.50 -5.84 4.22
N ILE A 303 -12.37 -4.98 3.70
CA ILE A 303 -13.60 -4.54 4.39
C ILE A 303 -14.48 -5.75 4.74
N LEU A 304 -14.77 -6.61 3.76
CA LEU A 304 -15.57 -7.80 3.97
C LEU A 304 -14.97 -8.71 5.04
N SER A 305 -13.67 -8.92 4.97
CA SER A 305 -12.98 -9.81 5.90
C SER A 305 -12.93 -9.27 7.34
N LEU A 306 -12.76 -7.95 7.51
CA LEU A 306 -12.79 -7.30 8.82
C LEU A 306 -14.21 -7.30 9.43
N LEU A 307 -15.24 -7.30 8.60
CA LEU A 307 -16.64 -7.37 9.03
C LEU A 307 -17.15 -8.82 9.22
N GLY A 308 -16.31 -9.83 8.94
CA GLY A 308 -16.68 -11.25 9.06
C GLY A 308 -17.72 -11.69 8.03
N LEU A 309 -17.72 -11.09 6.85
CA LEU A 309 -18.67 -11.31 5.77
C LEU A 309 -18.08 -12.16 4.65
#